data_4666ee618e0895b94083e134e51da00f
#
_entry.id   4666ee618e0895b94083e134e51da00f
#
_cell.length_a   1.000
_cell.length_b   1.000
_cell.length_c   1.000
_cell.angle_alpha   90.00
_cell.angle_beta   90.00
_cell.angle_gamma   90.00
#
_symmetry.space_group_name_H-M   'P 1'
#
loop_
_entity.id
_entity.type
_entity.pdbx_description
1 polymer ?
#
loop_
_entity_poly.entity_id
_entity_poly.type
_entity_poly.pdbx_seq_one_letter_code
_entity_poly.pdbx_strand_id
1 'polypeptide(L)'
;GEIAARLLTDRLSSTSDILMARITHNGKNDSNQGKNRREGFCRYLKEIGFGGKLYEVELKIDDSVYNFMKLDEIFGMNPNIAGAVIFNSTCYILGNYLKARDMKSVKLVGYDLIKRNTQLLSEGVITALVAQRPEKQGYDGIKSLCNHLLFKQSLEKVNLMPIDILLKENLKYYLNNML
;
A
#
# COMPACT_ATOMS: atom_id res chain seq x y z
N GLY A 1 0.51 2.19 8.40
CA GLY A 1 1.92 1.83 8.17
C GLY A 1 2.29 0.51 8.81
N GLU A 2 2.12 0.41 10.12
CA GLU A 2 2.46 -0.77 10.92
C GLU A 2 1.88 -2.08 10.38
N ILE A 3 0.59 -2.08 10.02
CA ILE A 3 -0.07 -3.26 9.41
C ILE A 3 0.66 -3.70 8.12
N ALA A 4 1.02 -2.76 7.25
CA ALA A 4 1.75 -3.11 6.03
C ALA A 4 3.14 -3.67 6.32
N ALA A 5 3.83 -3.12 7.31
CA ALA A 5 5.13 -3.63 7.76
C ALA A 5 4.98 -5.06 8.30
N ARG A 6 4.00 -5.31 9.17
CA ARG A 6 3.71 -6.64 9.72
C ARG A 6 3.40 -7.66 8.62
N LEU A 7 2.48 -7.33 7.69
CA LEU A 7 2.11 -8.21 6.58
C LEU A 7 3.30 -8.57 5.70
N LEU A 8 4.26 -7.66 5.55
CA LEU A 8 5.46 -7.89 4.76
C LEU A 8 6.47 -8.74 5.53
N THR A 9 6.81 -8.34 6.76
CA THR A 9 7.84 -9.01 7.57
C THR A 9 7.46 -10.44 7.97
N ASP A 10 6.19 -10.75 8.17
CA ASP A 10 5.72 -12.13 8.43
C ASP A 10 6.03 -13.10 7.27
N ARG A 11 6.42 -12.58 6.09
CA ARG A 11 6.73 -13.36 4.88
C ARG A 11 8.17 -13.22 4.40
N LEU A 12 8.98 -12.51 5.15
CA LEU A 12 10.38 -12.26 4.83
C LEU A 12 11.31 -12.87 5.89
N SER A 13 12.54 -13.18 5.48
CA SER A 13 13.62 -13.38 6.45
C SER A 13 13.95 -12.06 7.15
N SER A 14 14.36 -12.10 8.40
CA SER A 14 14.76 -10.92 9.18
C SER A 14 15.95 -10.15 8.57
N THR A 15 16.66 -10.77 7.63
CA THR A 15 17.81 -10.19 6.90
C THR A 15 17.49 -9.79 5.47
N SER A 16 16.24 -9.99 5.01
CA SER A 16 15.80 -9.58 3.68
C SER A 16 15.69 -8.08 3.57
N ASP A 17 16.07 -7.53 2.42
CA ASP A 17 15.96 -6.11 2.16
C ASP A 17 14.54 -5.74 1.65
N ILE A 18 14.15 -4.49 1.90
CA ILE A 18 12.83 -3.98 1.52
C ILE A 18 12.98 -2.73 0.64
N LEU A 19 12.25 -2.71 -0.47
CA LEU A 19 12.09 -1.54 -1.33
C LEU A 19 10.85 -0.75 -0.95
N MET A 20 11.02 0.52 -0.60
CA MET A 20 9.94 1.49 -0.39
C MET A 20 9.83 2.39 -1.62
N ALA A 21 8.76 2.26 -2.38
CA ALA A 21 8.54 3.09 -3.55
C ALA A 21 7.63 4.27 -3.24
N ARG A 22 8.01 5.46 -3.74
CA ARG A 22 7.20 6.67 -3.75
C ARG A 22 6.80 6.99 -5.18
N ILE A 23 5.60 7.50 -5.35
CA ILE A 23 5.13 7.94 -6.66
C ILE A 23 5.05 9.46 -6.65
N THR A 24 5.76 10.08 -7.57
CA THR A 24 5.66 11.53 -7.77
C THR A 24 4.70 11.85 -8.92
N HIS A 25 3.93 12.90 -8.71
CA HIS A 25 3.07 13.49 -9.72
C HIS A 25 3.41 14.97 -9.84
N ASN A 26 3.96 15.39 -10.99
CA ASN A 26 4.35 16.78 -11.27
C ASN A 26 5.22 17.43 -10.19
N GLY A 27 6.18 16.69 -9.64
CA GLY A 27 7.09 17.18 -8.60
C GLY A 27 6.46 17.48 -7.25
N LYS A 28 5.18 17.13 -7.03
CA LYS A 28 4.53 17.27 -5.73
C LYS A 28 4.89 16.12 -4.80
N ASN A 29 5.24 16.48 -3.56
CA ASN A 29 5.54 15.55 -2.49
C ASN A 29 4.33 14.66 -2.14
N ASP A 30 4.61 13.51 -1.49
CA ASP A 30 3.61 12.62 -0.92
C ASP A 30 2.55 13.37 -0.10
N SER A 31 1.33 12.86 -0.15
CA SER A 31 0.26 13.30 0.75
C SER A 31 0.65 13.06 2.21
N ASN A 32 0.08 13.82 3.14
CA ASN A 32 0.28 13.58 4.57
C ASN A 32 -0.05 12.13 4.96
N GLN A 33 -1.03 11.52 4.29
CA GLN A 33 -1.38 10.12 4.50
C GLN A 33 -0.23 9.17 4.11
N GLY A 34 0.42 9.41 2.96
CA GLY A 34 1.58 8.62 2.53
C GLY A 34 2.75 8.74 3.51
N LYS A 35 3.02 9.95 3.99
CA LYS A 35 4.05 10.20 5.01
C LYS A 35 3.76 9.45 6.31
N ASN A 36 2.54 9.58 6.85
CA ASN A 36 2.14 8.90 8.10
C ASN A 36 2.20 7.36 7.96
N ARG A 37 1.82 6.82 6.77
CA ARG A 37 1.94 5.38 6.50
C ARG A 37 3.40 4.94 6.50
N ARG A 38 4.28 5.70 5.85
CA ARG A 38 5.71 5.43 5.81
C ARG A 38 6.35 5.50 7.21
N GLU A 39 6.03 6.52 7.98
CA GLU A 39 6.52 6.66 9.36
C GLU A 39 6.11 5.49 10.24
N GLY A 40 4.81 5.09 10.21
CA GLY A 40 4.33 3.92 10.94
C GLY A 40 4.99 2.63 10.47
N PHE A 41 5.27 2.49 9.16
CA PHE A 41 6.00 1.35 8.60
C PHE A 41 7.42 1.27 9.17
N CYS A 42 8.18 2.35 9.09
CA CYS A 42 9.55 2.39 9.59
C CYS A 42 9.63 2.23 11.12
N ARG A 43 8.67 2.83 11.86
CA ARG A 43 8.59 2.67 13.32
C ARG A 43 8.44 1.19 13.69
N TYR A 44 7.50 0.47 13.07
CA TYR A 44 7.30 -0.95 13.32
C TYR A 44 8.54 -1.78 13.05
N LEU A 45 9.22 -1.56 11.91
CA LEU A 45 10.46 -2.27 11.60
C LEU A 45 11.56 -2.05 12.67
N LYS A 46 11.65 -0.82 13.16
CA LYS A 46 12.58 -0.49 14.24
C LYS A 46 12.22 -1.19 15.56
N GLU A 47 10.93 -1.20 15.91
CA GLU A 47 10.43 -1.85 17.14
C GLU A 47 10.70 -3.35 17.18
N ILE A 48 10.57 -4.04 16.04
CA ILE A 48 10.86 -5.48 15.95
C ILE A 48 12.34 -5.81 15.72
N GLY A 49 13.22 -4.80 15.62
CA GLY A 49 14.63 -5.01 15.34
C GLY A 49 14.89 -5.63 13.96
N PHE A 50 14.13 -5.23 12.92
CA PHE A 50 14.31 -5.76 11.56
C PHE A 50 15.71 -5.44 11.03
N GLY A 51 16.46 -6.48 10.63
CA GLY A 51 17.88 -6.37 10.28
C GLY A 51 18.17 -6.09 8.80
N GLY A 52 17.16 -6.16 7.92
CA GLY A 52 17.31 -5.88 6.48
C GLY A 52 17.47 -4.39 6.18
N LYS A 53 18.07 -4.09 5.03
CA LYS A 53 18.21 -2.71 4.55
C LYS A 53 16.90 -2.21 3.93
N LEU A 54 16.67 -0.91 4.05
CA LEU A 54 15.55 -0.22 3.42
C LEU A 54 16.08 0.62 2.27
N TYR A 55 15.59 0.33 1.06
CA TYR A 55 15.90 1.10 -0.14
C TYR A 55 14.70 1.97 -0.51
N GLU A 56 14.95 3.14 -1.05
CA GLU A 56 13.90 4.04 -1.54
C GLU A 56 14.05 4.25 -3.04
N VAL A 57 12.92 4.26 -3.74
CA VAL A 57 12.87 4.58 -5.16
C VAL A 57 11.74 5.56 -5.43
N GLU A 58 12.01 6.53 -6.29
CA GLU A 58 11.01 7.45 -6.80
C GLU A 58 10.57 7.01 -8.19
N LEU A 59 9.27 6.80 -8.35
CA LEU A 59 8.64 6.38 -9.59
C LEU A 59 7.66 7.46 -10.06
N LYS A 60 7.34 7.47 -11.36
CA LYS A 60 6.43 8.42 -11.99
C LYS A 60 5.13 7.74 -12.38
N ILE A 61 4.01 8.42 -12.21
CA ILE A 61 2.69 7.81 -12.48
C ILE A 61 2.49 7.50 -13.97
N ASP A 62 3.03 8.33 -14.86
CA ASP A 62 2.76 8.28 -16.31
C ASP A 62 4.01 7.95 -17.16
N ASP A 63 5.09 7.47 -16.53
CA ASP A 63 6.33 7.15 -17.22
C ASP A 63 6.80 5.72 -16.89
N SER A 64 6.20 4.77 -17.57
CA SER A 64 6.53 3.35 -17.38
C SER A 64 7.95 3.00 -17.77
N VAL A 65 8.49 3.64 -18.81
CA VAL A 65 9.87 3.39 -19.27
C VAL A 65 10.86 3.81 -18.20
N TYR A 66 10.73 5.03 -17.69
CA TYR A 66 11.54 5.50 -16.57
C TYR A 66 11.43 4.56 -15.34
N ASN A 67 10.22 4.15 -15.01
CA ASN A 67 9.99 3.27 -13.85
C ASN A 67 10.70 1.93 -14.02
N PHE A 68 10.59 1.31 -15.19
CA PHE A 68 11.25 0.04 -15.47
C PHE A 68 12.78 0.17 -15.40
N MET A 69 13.37 1.21 -15.99
CA MET A 69 14.81 1.47 -15.91
C MET A 69 15.27 1.62 -14.45
N LYS A 70 14.54 2.41 -13.65
CA LYS A 70 14.89 2.63 -12.24
C LYS A 70 14.74 1.37 -11.39
N LEU A 71 13.74 0.56 -11.66
CA LEU A 71 13.52 -0.70 -10.94
C LEU A 71 14.54 -1.76 -11.38
N ASP A 72 14.89 -1.86 -12.66
CA ASP A 72 15.97 -2.73 -13.13
C ASP A 72 17.31 -2.38 -12.47
N GLU A 73 17.62 -1.07 -12.37
CA GLU A 73 18.83 -0.59 -11.69
C GLU A 73 18.85 -1.01 -10.21
N ILE A 74 17.78 -0.71 -9.45
CA ILE A 74 17.79 -0.95 -8.00
C ILE A 74 17.74 -2.43 -7.64
N PHE A 75 16.95 -3.25 -8.34
CA PHE A 75 16.91 -4.69 -8.12
C PHE A 75 18.19 -5.38 -8.60
N GLY A 76 18.80 -4.90 -9.68
CA GLY A 76 20.07 -5.43 -10.19
C GLY A 76 21.24 -5.19 -9.23
N MET A 77 21.29 -4.01 -8.59
CA MET A 77 22.33 -3.70 -7.59
C MET A 77 22.07 -4.34 -6.22
N ASN A 78 20.83 -4.70 -5.91
CA ASN A 78 20.42 -5.14 -4.57
C ASN A 78 19.60 -6.44 -4.65
N PRO A 79 20.23 -7.58 -4.96
CA PRO A 79 19.55 -8.86 -5.19
C PRO A 79 18.88 -9.43 -3.92
N ASN A 80 19.20 -8.90 -2.73
CA ASN A 80 18.60 -9.31 -1.47
C ASN A 80 17.24 -8.65 -1.20
N ILE A 81 16.77 -7.76 -2.09
CA ILE A 81 15.42 -7.18 -1.98
C ILE A 81 14.38 -8.28 -2.22
N ALA A 82 13.70 -8.68 -1.15
CA ALA A 82 12.66 -9.69 -1.18
C ALA A 82 11.28 -9.13 -0.80
N GLY A 83 11.22 -7.88 -0.32
CA GLY A 83 9.99 -7.17 0.00
C GLY A 83 9.89 -5.82 -0.68
N ALA A 84 8.65 -5.39 -0.94
CA ALA A 84 8.39 -4.08 -1.52
C ALA A 84 7.06 -3.50 -1.00
N VAL A 85 7.01 -2.16 -0.87
CA VAL A 85 5.82 -1.45 -0.42
C VAL A 85 5.64 -0.13 -1.15
N ILE A 86 4.38 0.22 -1.45
CA ILE A 86 3.96 1.55 -1.91
C ILE A 86 2.88 2.06 -0.97
N PHE A 87 3.00 3.30 -0.50
CA PHE A 87 2.15 3.87 0.55
C PHE A 87 0.88 4.58 0.04
N ASN A 88 0.56 4.43 -1.23
CA ASN A 88 -0.64 4.98 -1.87
C ASN A 88 -1.33 3.94 -2.78
N SER A 89 -2.39 4.35 -3.48
CA SER A 89 -3.21 3.48 -4.35
C SER A 89 -2.51 2.98 -5.63
N THR A 90 -1.30 3.43 -5.94
CA THR A 90 -0.62 3.13 -7.21
C THR A 90 0.26 1.88 -7.18
N CYS A 91 -0.02 0.94 -6.27
CA CYS A 91 0.74 -0.30 -6.09
C CYS A 91 0.88 -1.12 -7.39
N TYR A 92 -0.09 -0.99 -8.31
CA TYR A 92 -0.05 -1.63 -9.62
C TYR A 92 1.19 -1.26 -10.46
N ILE A 93 1.81 -0.10 -10.24
CA ILE A 93 3.01 0.31 -11.00
C ILE A 93 4.15 -0.67 -10.73
N LEU A 94 4.44 -0.91 -9.45
CA LEU A 94 5.46 -1.87 -9.06
C LEU A 94 5.00 -3.31 -9.32
N GLY A 95 3.72 -3.61 -9.11
CA GLY A 95 3.15 -4.92 -9.43
C GLY A 95 3.30 -5.32 -10.91
N ASN A 96 3.05 -4.40 -11.83
CA ASN A 96 3.24 -4.63 -13.27
C ASN A 96 4.71 -4.91 -13.61
N TYR A 97 5.64 -4.20 -12.99
CA TYR A 97 7.07 -4.46 -13.14
C TYR A 97 7.45 -5.85 -12.65
N LEU A 98 7.06 -6.22 -11.42
CA LEU A 98 7.35 -7.54 -10.85
C LEU A 98 6.78 -8.67 -11.72
N LYS A 99 5.56 -8.49 -12.24
CA LYS A 99 4.92 -9.42 -13.16
C LYS A 99 5.71 -9.56 -14.47
N ALA A 100 6.10 -8.44 -15.07
CA ALA A 100 6.84 -8.42 -16.34
C ALA A 100 8.24 -9.05 -16.23
N ARG A 101 8.88 -8.96 -15.06
CA ARG A 101 10.19 -9.56 -14.78
C ARG A 101 10.10 -10.96 -14.13
N ASP A 102 8.90 -11.53 -14.00
CA ASP A 102 8.63 -12.82 -13.34
C ASP A 102 9.23 -12.94 -11.92
N MET A 103 9.24 -11.82 -11.17
CA MET A 103 9.86 -11.74 -9.84
C MET A 103 8.90 -12.22 -8.73
N LYS A 104 8.49 -13.49 -8.79
CA LYS A 104 7.52 -14.12 -7.88
C LYS A 104 7.96 -14.20 -6.41
N SER A 105 9.27 -14.15 -6.17
CA SER A 105 9.84 -14.19 -4.81
C SER A 105 9.63 -12.90 -4.05
N VAL A 106 9.53 -11.74 -4.73
CA VAL A 106 9.37 -10.44 -4.10
C VAL A 106 7.94 -10.29 -3.59
N LYS A 107 7.78 -10.05 -2.28
CA LYS A 107 6.49 -9.83 -1.62
C LYS A 107 6.11 -8.35 -1.72
N LEU A 108 4.97 -8.05 -2.29
CA LEU A 108 4.49 -6.69 -2.50
C LEU A 108 3.26 -6.42 -1.65
N VAL A 109 3.33 -5.39 -0.80
CA VAL A 109 2.19 -4.88 -0.04
C VAL A 109 1.85 -3.47 -0.50
N GLY A 110 0.57 -3.19 -0.67
CA GLY A 110 0.08 -1.88 -1.11
C GLY A 110 -1.21 -1.47 -0.42
N TYR A 111 -1.82 -0.43 -0.95
CA TYR A 111 -3.03 0.16 -0.40
C TYR A 111 -4.10 0.31 -1.47
N ASP A 112 -5.34 0.36 -0.99
CA ASP A 112 -6.56 0.67 -1.74
C ASP A 112 -6.96 -0.36 -2.82
N LEU A 113 -8.27 -0.54 -2.99
CA LEU A 113 -8.88 -1.57 -3.84
C LEU A 113 -9.24 -1.08 -5.25
N ILE A 114 -8.38 -0.26 -5.85
CA ILE A 114 -8.60 0.10 -7.24
C ILE A 114 -8.48 -1.14 -8.14
N LYS A 115 -9.23 -1.16 -9.25
CA LYS A 115 -9.32 -2.32 -10.16
C LYS A 115 -7.97 -2.91 -10.56
N ARG A 116 -6.97 -2.06 -10.84
CA ARG A 116 -5.61 -2.50 -11.22
C ARG A 116 -4.91 -3.26 -10.08
N ASN A 117 -5.08 -2.81 -8.84
CA ASN A 117 -4.50 -3.48 -7.66
C ASN A 117 -5.20 -4.80 -7.37
N THR A 118 -6.55 -4.83 -7.40
CA THR A 118 -7.32 -6.05 -7.13
C THR A 118 -7.07 -7.14 -8.18
N GLN A 119 -6.87 -6.76 -9.43
CA GLN A 119 -6.48 -7.71 -10.47
C GLN A 119 -5.12 -8.35 -10.15
N LEU A 120 -4.09 -7.57 -9.84
CA LEU A 120 -2.76 -8.10 -9.49
C LEU A 120 -2.76 -8.89 -8.17
N LEU A 121 -3.64 -8.55 -7.23
CA LEU A 121 -3.86 -9.35 -6.02
C LEU A 121 -4.47 -10.72 -6.37
N SER A 122 -5.48 -10.76 -7.23
CA SER A 122 -6.11 -12.02 -7.68
C SER A 122 -5.14 -12.92 -8.45
N GLU A 123 -4.22 -12.33 -9.18
CA GLU A 123 -3.12 -13.02 -9.89
C GLU A 123 -1.99 -13.47 -8.94
N GLY A 124 -1.97 -13.02 -7.70
CA GLY A 124 -0.95 -13.35 -6.71
C GLY A 124 0.36 -12.56 -6.84
N VAL A 125 0.38 -11.52 -7.67
CA VAL A 125 1.53 -10.60 -7.82
C VAL A 125 1.63 -9.67 -6.62
N ILE A 126 0.52 -9.06 -6.22
CA ILE A 126 0.42 -8.34 -4.95
C ILE A 126 0.13 -9.36 -3.85
N THR A 127 0.88 -9.29 -2.75
CA THR A 127 0.76 -10.20 -1.62
C THR A 127 -0.40 -9.84 -0.71
N ALA A 128 -0.59 -8.55 -0.45
CA ALA A 128 -1.68 -8.03 0.36
C ALA A 128 -2.00 -6.58 0.03
N LEU A 129 -3.26 -6.19 0.22
CA LEU A 129 -3.72 -4.81 0.15
C LEU A 129 -4.34 -4.38 1.48
N VAL A 130 -4.01 -3.18 1.92
CA VAL A 130 -4.62 -2.52 3.07
C VAL A 130 -5.70 -1.57 2.55
N ALA A 131 -6.95 -1.80 2.93
CA ALA A 131 -8.10 -1.07 2.40
C ALA A 131 -8.82 -0.25 3.48
N GLN A 132 -9.54 0.79 3.06
CA GLN A 132 -10.15 1.82 3.91
C GLN A 132 -11.58 2.17 3.52
N ARG A 133 -12.41 1.32 3.02
CA ARG A 133 -13.85 1.52 2.74
C ARG A 133 -14.23 2.98 2.36
N PRO A 134 -13.74 3.55 1.24
CA PRO A 134 -13.94 4.96 0.91
C PRO A 134 -15.42 5.34 0.75
N GLU A 135 -16.26 4.44 0.26
CA GLU A 135 -17.71 4.64 0.13
C GLU A 135 -18.36 4.86 1.49
N LYS A 136 -17.99 4.01 2.47
CA LYS A 136 -18.50 4.15 3.84
C LYS A 136 -18.00 5.44 4.51
N GLN A 137 -16.75 5.83 4.27
CA GLN A 137 -16.22 7.11 4.77
C GLN A 137 -17.03 8.28 4.22
N GLY A 138 -17.31 8.29 2.93
CA GLY A 138 -18.14 9.31 2.30
C GLY A 138 -19.55 9.35 2.89
N TYR A 139 -20.20 8.21 2.99
CA TYR A 139 -21.53 8.08 3.58
C TYR A 139 -21.57 8.58 5.04
N ASP A 140 -20.67 8.06 5.89
CA ASP A 140 -20.64 8.41 7.32
C ASP A 140 -20.32 9.90 7.52
N GLY A 141 -19.45 10.48 6.67
CA GLY A 141 -19.14 11.91 6.71
C GLY A 141 -20.37 12.78 6.40
N ILE A 142 -21.09 12.47 5.32
CA ILE A 142 -22.32 13.19 4.95
C ILE A 142 -23.40 13.00 6.02
N LYS A 143 -23.60 11.78 6.49
CA LYS A 143 -24.59 11.47 7.55
C LYS A 143 -24.30 12.25 8.84
N SER A 144 -23.04 12.29 9.27
CA SER A 144 -22.64 13.04 10.47
C SER A 144 -22.90 14.53 10.30
N LEU A 145 -22.60 15.10 9.12
CA LEU A 145 -22.87 16.50 8.81
C LEU A 145 -24.37 16.80 8.82
N CYS A 146 -25.19 15.97 8.19
CA CYS A 146 -26.64 16.10 8.21
C CYS A 146 -27.20 16.05 9.64
N ASN A 147 -26.75 15.08 10.44
CA ASN A 147 -27.16 14.96 11.83
C ASN A 147 -26.82 16.20 12.66
N HIS A 148 -25.64 16.76 12.43
CA HIS A 148 -25.25 18.01 13.10
C HIS A 148 -26.10 19.18 12.68
N LEU A 149 -26.31 19.41 11.40
CA LEU A 149 -27.00 20.57 10.88
C LEU A 149 -28.51 20.53 11.17
N LEU A 150 -29.13 19.36 10.98
CA LEU A 150 -30.59 19.20 11.10
C LEU A 150 -31.03 18.91 12.54
N PHE A 151 -30.29 18.03 13.23
CA PHE A 151 -30.71 17.53 14.55
C PHE A 151 -29.83 18.06 15.70
N LYS A 152 -28.88 18.97 15.39
CA LYS A 152 -28.01 19.62 16.39
C LYS A 152 -27.20 18.61 17.21
N GLN A 153 -26.94 17.41 16.67
CA GLN A 153 -26.08 16.40 17.31
C GLN A 153 -24.63 16.89 17.36
N SER A 154 -23.92 16.56 18.41
CA SER A 154 -22.49 16.84 18.50
C SER A 154 -21.69 16.07 17.46
N LEU A 155 -20.69 16.72 16.85
CA LEU A 155 -19.73 16.06 15.97
C LEU A 155 -18.57 15.52 16.79
N GLU A 156 -18.22 14.27 16.54
CA GLU A 156 -16.95 13.74 16.99
C GLU A 156 -15.79 14.32 16.16
N LYS A 157 -14.71 14.73 16.83
CA LYS A 157 -13.53 15.32 16.15
C LYS A 157 -12.81 14.31 15.27
N VAL A 158 -12.85 13.03 15.64
CA VAL A 158 -12.15 11.95 14.95
C VAL A 158 -13.06 10.73 14.91
N ASN A 159 -13.32 10.23 13.72
CA ASN A 159 -14.04 8.98 13.51
C ASN A 159 -13.07 7.96 12.85
N LEU A 160 -12.64 6.98 13.63
CA LEU A 160 -11.73 5.94 13.13
C LEU A 160 -12.50 4.89 12.33
N MET A 161 -12.07 4.66 11.11
CA MET A 161 -12.63 3.63 10.24
C MET A 161 -11.90 2.31 10.40
N PRO A 162 -12.61 1.17 10.28
CA PRO A 162 -11.97 -0.14 10.20
C PRO A 162 -10.98 -0.20 9.03
N ILE A 163 -9.90 -0.92 9.26
CA ILE A 163 -8.89 -1.23 8.23
C ILE A 163 -9.09 -2.68 7.82
N ASP A 164 -9.35 -2.90 6.53
CA ASP A 164 -9.48 -4.23 5.97
C ASP A 164 -8.14 -4.71 5.40
N ILE A 165 -7.81 -5.97 5.67
CA ILE A 165 -6.65 -6.65 5.11
C ILE A 165 -7.14 -7.63 4.06
N LEU A 166 -6.69 -7.45 2.83
CA LEU A 166 -7.09 -8.28 1.71
C LEU A 166 -5.93 -9.07 1.15
N LEU A 167 -6.18 -10.35 1.06
CA LEU A 167 -5.35 -11.36 0.43
C LEU A 167 -6.10 -11.91 -0.78
N LYS A 168 -5.40 -12.62 -1.67
CA LYS A 168 -6.02 -13.31 -2.80
C LYS A 168 -7.21 -14.17 -2.37
N GLU A 169 -7.08 -14.85 -1.24
CA GLU A 169 -8.04 -15.83 -0.73
C GLU A 169 -9.35 -15.20 -0.26
N ASN A 170 -9.33 -13.99 0.31
CA ASN A 170 -10.53 -13.34 0.84
C ASN A 170 -11.11 -12.26 -0.09
N LEU A 171 -10.42 -11.90 -1.17
CA LEU A 171 -10.82 -10.82 -2.07
C LEU A 171 -12.22 -11.01 -2.65
N LYS A 172 -12.55 -12.23 -3.12
CA LYS A 172 -13.88 -12.53 -3.71
C LYS A 172 -15.02 -12.33 -2.71
N TYR A 173 -14.81 -12.68 -1.45
CA TYR A 173 -15.84 -12.54 -0.41
C TYR A 173 -16.05 -11.07 -0.05
N TYR A 174 -14.98 -10.29 -0.05
CA TYR A 174 -15.04 -8.87 0.21
C TYR A 174 -15.79 -8.11 -0.90
N LEU A 175 -15.47 -8.37 -2.15
CA LEU A 175 -16.10 -7.71 -3.30
C LEU A 175 -17.60 -8.03 -3.41
N ASN A 176 -18.03 -9.25 -3.08
CA ASN A 176 -19.44 -9.63 -3.08
C ASN A 176 -20.27 -8.93 -1.99
N ASN A 177 -19.64 -8.42 -0.94
CA ASN A 177 -20.32 -7.70 0.15
C ASN A 177 -20.27 -6.16 -0.03
N MET A 178 -19.69 -5.67 -1.11
CA MET A 178 -19.70 -4.25 -1.47
C MET A 178 -20.88 -3.87 -2.39
N LEU A 179 -21.64 -4.83 -2.86
CA LEU A 179 -22.87 -4.67 -3.64
C LEU A 179 -24.09 -4.72 -2.72
#